data_c17dfacb5c1e7a23743dc70529856666
#
_entry.id   c17dfacb5c1e7a23743dc70529856666
#
_cell.length_a   1.000
_cell.length_b   1.000
_cell.length_c   1.000
_cell.angle_alpha   90.00
_cell.angle_beta   90.00
_cell.angle_gamma   90.00
#
_symmetry.space_group_name_H-M   'P 1'
#
loop_
_entity.id
_entity.type
_entity.pdbx_description
1 polymer ?
#
loop_
_entity_poly.entity_id
_entity_poly.type
_entity_poly.pdbx_seq_one_letter_code
_entity_poly.pdbx_strand_id
1 'polypeptide(L)'
;MQKILIIKHGSLGDIILSMCSIFSVKNHFKNSKITILTEKKYYELFKNVPVIDNVKFDNRPKFFYFMSYLKLCIWFYKEKFDWVFDLQTSNRTNIYYFIFSLFSDFKWSGIARTCSHPHVNPLRKKMHTLERQKDQLEVAGITSKANFDWSFLKSDISKFKLNNNLFLLVIGGSVHRPQKRWSIKNYVSLIKHLNEKKICPLIIGGESETKYIDKKLFSGLKFKNLVGKTSYFDLAEIARKSKWIVGNDTGPMHLLVQCSKSNTRKIVLFGSQSNPKLCAPRGKNVFIIQKKQELSQKYLGIFQI
;
A
#
# COMPACT_ATOMS: atom_id res chain seq x y z
N MET A 1 10.45 28.54 6.80
CA MET A 1 10.18 27.08 6.87
C MET A 1 9.58 26.67 5.54
N GLN A 2 10.21 25.71 4.83
CA GLN A 2 9.76 25.29 3.51
C GLN A 2 8.43 24.53 3.57
N LYS A 3 7.57 24.78 2.60
CA LYS A 3 6.30 24.08 2.44
C LYS A 3 6.40 23.08 1.28
N ILE A 4 6.16 21.82 1.55
CA ILE A 4 6.33 20.73 0.60
C ILE A 4 4.99 20.03 0.38
N LEU A 5 4.59 19.91 -0.87
CA LEU A 5 3.46 19.09 -1.27
C LEU A 5 3.97 17.73 -1.78
N ILE A 6 3.39 16.65 -1.28
CA ILE A 6 3.58 15.31 -1.84
C ILE A 6 2.25 14.83 -2.40
N ILE A 7 2.24 14.38 -3.65
CA ILE A 7 1.04 13.88 -4.30
C ILE A 7 1.08 12.36 -4.34
N LYS A 8 0.15 11.71 -3.61
CA LYS A 8 -0.02 10.26 -3.60
C LYS A 8 -1.47 9.86 -3.36
N HIS A 9 -2.20 9.55 -4.42
CA HIS A 9 -3.63 9.22 -4.35
C HIS A 9 -3.92 7.79 -3.89
N GLY A 10 -3.09 6.83 -4.22
CA GLY A 10 -3.32 5.39 -3.98
C GLY A 10 -2.68 4.55 -5.07
N SER A 11 -2.85 3.25 -5.12
CA SER A 11 -3.56 2.38 -4.18
C SER A 11 -2.87 2.26 -2.81
N LEU A 12 -3.50 1.54 -1.84
CA LEU A 12 -2.89 1.34 -0.52
C LEU A 12 -1.49 0.73 -0.62
N GLY A 13 -1.30 -0.31 -1.45
CA GLY A 13 0.02 -0.92 -1.65
C GLY A 13 1.06 0.08 -2.17
N ASP A 14 0.68 0.94 -3.13
CA ASP A 14 1.56 1.98 -3.65
C ASP A 14 1.85 3.07 -2.59
N ILE A 15 0.90 3.37 -1.71
CA ILE A 15 1.11 4.28 -0.58
C ILE A 15 2.15 3.67 0.37
N ILE A 16 1.98 2.41 0.77
CA ILE A 16 2.91 1.72 1.65
C ILE A 16 4.34 1.70 1.07
N LEU A 17 4.47 1.41 -0.22
CA LEU A 17 5.76 1.46 -0.92
C LEU A 17 6.34 2.89 -1.01
N SER A 18 5.50 3.93 -0.96
CA SER A 18 5.96 5.33 -1.03
C SER A 18 6.41 5.91 0.31
N MET A 19 6.16 5.23 1.45
CA MET A 19 6.48 5.79 2.76
C MET A 19 7.98 6.04 2.96
N CYS A 20 8.85 5.19 2.44
CA CYS A 20 10.31 5.43 2.48
C CYS A 20 10.69 6.70 1.72
N SER A 21 10.06 6.96 0.58
CA SER A 21 10.29 8.17 -0.22
C SER A 21 9.78 9.43 0.49
N ILE A 22 8.58 9.37 1.07
CA ILE A 22 8.01 10.46 1.88
C ILE A 22 8.93 10.79 3.06
N PHE A 23 9.42 9.77 3.75
CA PHE A 23 10.34 9.93 4.86
C PHE A 23 11.70 10.49 4.41
N SER A 24 12.19 10.10 3.25
CA SER A 24 13.43 10.63 2.66
C SER A 24 13.31 12.12 2.34
N VAL A 25 12.18 12.57 1.80
CA VAL A 25 11.88 13.99 1.58
C VAL A 25 11.93 14.76 2.91
N LYS A 26 11.24 14.27 3.96
CA LYS A 26 11.26 14.93 5.27
C LYS A 26 12.66 15.01 5.88
N ASN A 27 13.43 13.94 5.75
CA ASN A 27 14.81 13.91 6.28
C ASN A 27 15.75 14.87 5.54
N HIS A 28 15.56 15.07 4.25
CA HIS A 28 16.32 16.03 3.47
C HIS A 28 15.92 17.47 3.85
N PHE A 29 14.64 17.74 3.94
CA PHE A 29 14.07 19.03 4.31
C PHE A 29 13.63 19.04 5.78
N LYS A 30 14.56 18.95 6.71
CA LYS A 30 14.29 18.81 8.16
C LYS A 30 13.30 19.85 8.69
N ASN A 31 13.49 21.12 8.31
CA ASN A 31 12.69 22.27 8.74
C ASN A 31 11.56 22.58 7.74
N SER A 32 10.83 21.58 7.28
CA SER A 32 9.73 21.75 6.34
C SER A 32 8.39 21.33 6.91
N LYS A 33 7.31 21.88 6.37
CA LYS A 33 5.93 21.37 6.53
C LYS A 33 5.57 20.52 5.34
N ILE A 34 5.22 19.26 5.59
CA ILE A 34 4.77 18.32 4.54
C ILE A 34 3.26 18.25 4.53
N THR A 35 2.68 18.58 3.39
CA THR A 35 1.27 18.34 3.07
C THR A 35 1.17 17.18 2.09
N ILE A 36 0.31 16.20 2.36
CA ILE A 36 0.01 15.12 1.41
C ILE A 36 -1.32 15.38 0.69
N LEU A 37 -1.33 15.30 -0.63
CA LEU A 37 -2.53 15.32 -1.46
C LEU A 37 -2.92 13.87 -1.80
N THR A 38 -4.08 13.42 -1.27
CA THR A 38 -4.49 12.01 -1.35
C THR A 38 -6.01 11.84 -1.46
N GLU A 39 -6.48 10.61 -1.66
CA GLU A 39 -7.91 10.29 -1.61
C GLU A 39 -8.42 10.23 -0.15
N LYS A 40 -9.67 10.66 0.08
CA LYS A 40 -10.31 10.74 1.41
C LYS A 40 -10.21 9.44 2.22
N LYS A 41 -10.31 8.28 1.57
CA LYS A 41 -10.22 6.95 2.21
C LYS A 41 -8.89 6.63 2.90
N TYR A 42 -7.82 7.39 2.59
CA TYR A 42 -6.50 7.22 3.21
C TYR A 42 -6.19 8.28 4.27
N TYR A 43 -7.15 9.14 4.59
CA TYR A 43 -6.97 10.22 5.56
C TYR A 43 -6.47 9.71 6.90
N GLU A 44 -7.15 8.73 7.48
CA GLU A 44 -6.80 8.20 8.80
C GLU A 44 -5.40 7.58 8.83
N LEU A 45 -4.95 6.97 7.72
CA LEU A 45 -3.59 6.48 7.64
C LEU A 45 -2.59 7.63 7.66
N PHE A 46 -2.74 8.60 6.76
CA PHE A 46 -1.78 9.70 6.61
C PHE A 46 -1.76 10.69 7.77
N LYS A 47 -2.91 10.95 8.39
CA LYS A 47 -3.02 11.81 9.58
C LYS A 47 -2.16 11.35 10.75
N ASN A 48 -1.90 10.05 10.83
CA ASN A 48 -1.13 9.44 11.90
C ASN A 48 0.36 9.23 11.54
N VAL A 49 0.76 9.53 10.30
CA VAL A 49 2.17 9.43 9.88
C VAL A 49 2.98 10.58 10.50
N PRO A 50 3.99 10.31 11.35
CA PRO A 50 4.68 11.36 12.12
C PRO A 50 5.38 12.46 11.31
N VAL A 51 5.65 12.18 10.02
CA VAL A 51 6.38 13.11 9.14
C VAL A 51 5.45 13.94 8.25
N ILE A 52 4.12 13.78 8.40
CA ILE A 52 3.12 14.51 7.63
C ILE A 52 2.40 15.49 8.54
N ASP A 53 2.48 16.77 8.18
CA ASP A 53 1.87 17.85 8.97
C ASP A 53 0.41 18.10 8.58
N ASN A 54 0.08 17.97 7.28
CA ASN A 54 -1.27 18.20 6.75
C ASN A 54 -1.69 17.18 5.72
N VAL A 55 -3.01 16.92 5.66
CA VAL A 55 -3.63 16.06 4.65
C VAL A 55 -4.68 16.85 3.88
N LYS A 56 -4.53 16.93 2.56
CA LYS A 56 -5.50 17.51 1.64
C LYS A 56 -6.15 16.43 0.80
N PHE A 57 -7.45 16.53 0.61
CA PHE A 57 -8.17 15.58 -0.23
C PHE A 57 -8.21 16.03 -1.69
N ASP A 58 -7.96 15.07 -2.55
CA ASP A 58 -8.29 15.12 -3.96
C ASP A 58 -9.26 13.97 -4.27
N ASN A 59 -10.51 14.32 -4.49
CA ASN A 59 -11.55 13.34 -4.84
C ASN A 59 -11.42 12.83 -6.29
N ARG A 60 -10.36 13.24 -7.00
CA ARG A 60 -10.09 12.88 -8.40
C ARG A 60 -11.31 13.09 -9.28
N PRO A 61 -11.89 14.31 -9.31
CA PRO A 61 -13.10 14.59 -10.08
C PRO A 61 -12.88 14.24 -11.56
N LYS A 62 -13.94 13.82 -12.25
CA LYS A 62 -13.87 13.64 -13.70
C LYS A 62 -13.51 14.97 -14.35
N PHE A 63 -12.90 14.92 -15.54
CA PHE A 63 -12.35 16.09 -16.23
C PHE A 63 -13.36 17.26 -16.38
N PHE A 64 -14.63 16.95 -16.51
CA PHE A 64 -15.72 17.94 -16.66
C PHE A 64 -16.07 18.74 -15.39
N TYR A 65 -15.56 18.38 -14.22
CA TYR A 65 -15.83 19.10 -12.99
C TYR A 65 -14.84 20.26 -12.77
N PHE A 66 -14.92 21.27 -13.65
CA PHE A 66 -14.05 22.46 -13.64
C PHE A 66 -13.95 23.13 -12.26
N MET A 67 -15.08 23.29 -11.56
CA MET A 67 -15.11 23.91 -10.23
C MET A 67 -14.25 23.17 -9.19
N SER A 68 -14.12 21.86 -9.30
CA SER A 68 -13.27 21.09 -8.40
C SER A 68 -11.77 21.33 -8.68
N TYR A 69 -11.41 21.47 -9.95
CA TYR A 69 -10.05 21.84 -10.34
C TYR A 69 -9.74 23.27 -9.92
N LEU A 70 -10.66 24.20 -10.12
CA LEU A 70 -10.49 25.60 -9.69
C LEU A 70 -10.29 25.69 -8.17
N LYS A 71 -11.09 24.98 -7.37
CA LYS A 71 -10.91 24.92 -5.90
C LYS A 71 -9.53 24.37 -5.53
N LEU A 72 -9.02 23.37 -6.22
CA LEU A 72 -7.70 22.81 -6.00
C LEU A 72 -6.59 23.83 -6.35
N CYS A 73 -6.75 24.54 -7.47
CA CYS A 73 -5.80 25.59 -7.89
C CYS A 73 -5.75 26.75 -6.90
N ILE A 74 -6.93 27.26 -6.46
CA ILE A 74 -7.01 28.34 -5.47
C ILE A 74 -6.35 27.89 -4.15
N TRP A 75 -6.60 26.67 -3.71
CA TRP A 75 -5.94 26.13 -2.54
C TRP A 75 -4.43 26.08 -2.72
N PHE A 76 -3.95 25.50 -3.84
CA PHE A 76 -2.52 25.38 -4.14
C PHE A 76 -1.84 26.76 -4.14
N TYR A 77 -2.42 27.74 -4.82
CA TYR A 77 -1.93 29.13 -4.88
C TYR A 77 -1.82 29.77 -3.48
N LYS A 78 -2.84 29.59 -2.64
CA LYS A 78 -2.86 30.13 -1.27
C LYS A 78 -1.81 29.50 -0.35
N GLU A 79 -1.52 28.20 -0.55
CA GLU A 79 -0.56 27.48 0.28
C GLU A 79 0.89 27.88 0.02
N LYS A 80 1.24 28.36 -1.18
CA LYS A 80 2.59 28.77 -1.59
C LYS A 80 3.63 27.69 -1.29
N PHE A 81 3.50 26.54 -1.95
CA PHE A 81 4.46 25.45 -1.83
C PHE A 81 5.80 25.80 -2.52
N ASP A 82 6.92 25.53 -1.87
CA ASP A 82 8.26 25.64 -2.45
C ASP A 82 8.61 24.44 -3.31
N TRP A 83 8.12 23.24 -2.91
CA TRP A 83 8.37 21.98 -3.60
C TRP A 83 7.12 21.14 -3.74
N VAL A 84 7.04 20.44 -4.86
CA VAL A 84 6.05 19.39 -5.11
C VAL A 84 6.75 18.10 -5.52
N PHE A 85 6.51 17.03 -4.79
CA PHE A 85 6.94 15.66 -5.14
C PHE A 85 5.75 14.86 -5.65
N ASP A 86 5.66 14.68 -6.96
CA ASP A 86 4.64 13.84 -7.57
C ASP A 86 5.07 12.37 -7.52
N LEU A 87 4.73 11.68 -6.42
CA LEU A 87 4.94 10.23 -6.27
C LEU A 87 3.80 9.41 -6.88
N GLN A 88 2.73 10.07 -7.37
CA GLN A 88 1.66 9.42 -8.12
C GLN A 88 2.03 9.20 -9.57
N THR A 89 2.73 10.17 -10.19
CA THR A 89 3.29 10.08 -11.55
C THR A 89 2.26 9.58 -12.59
N SER A 90 1.17 10.32 -12.75
CA SER A 90 0.06 10.01 -13.64
C SER A 90 -0.20 11.17 -14.63
N ASN A 91 -0.94 10.90 -15.72
CA ASN A 91 -1.38 11.95 -16.64
C ASN A 91 -2.17 13.05 -15.91
N ARG A 92 -2.96 12.68 -14.88
CA ARG A 92 -3.69 13.64 -14.05
C ARG A 92 -2.74 14.58 -13.30
N THR A 93 -1.69 14.06 -12.69
CA THR A 93 -0.72 14.87 -11.95
C THR A 93 0.14 15.73 -12.86
N ASN A 94 0.36 15.32 -14.11
CA ASN A 94 0.96 16.18 -15.14
C ASN A 94 0.05 17.38 -15.48
N ILE A 95 -1.28 17.18 -15.52
CA ILE A 95 -2.24 18.29 -15.69
C ILE A 95 -2.17 19.23 -14.48
N TYR A 96 -2.06 18.70 -13.25
CA TYR A 96 -1.88 19.54 -12.06
C TYR A 96 -0.61 20.39 -12.15
N TYR A 97 0.53 19.78 -12.53
CA TYR A 97 1.75 20.53 -12.77
C TYR A 97 1.53 21.68 -13.75
N PHE A 98 0.97 21.39 -14.92
CA PHE A 98 0.72 22.40 -15.94
C PHE A 98 -0.16 23.55 -15.44
N ILE A 99 -1.28 23.23 -14.76
CA ILE A 99 -2.19 24.28 -14.28
C ILE A 99 -1.54 25.09 -13.14
N PHE A 100 -0.88 24.44 -12.19
CA PHE A 100 -0.27 25.12 -11.05
C PHE A 100 0.89 26.04 -11.48
N SER A 101 1.67 25.64 -12.48
CA SER A 101 2.79 26.44 -13.01
C SER A 101 2.35 27.72 -13.73
N LEU A 102 1.07 27.87 -14.07
CA LEU A 102 0.54 29.11 -14.65
C LEU A 102 0.41 30.24 -13.59
N PHE A 103 0.33 29.90 -12.31
CA PHE A 103 -0.04 30.86 -11.26
C PHE A 103 0.96 30.89 -10.08
N SER A 104 1.94 30.00 -10.05
CA SER A 104 2.87 29.89 -8.93
C SER A 104 4.24 29.43 -9.41
N ASP A 105 5.27 29.90 -8.73
CA ASP A 105 6.64 29.41 -8.90
C ASP A 105 6.96 28.39 -7.80
N PHE A 106 7.40 27.20 -8.20
CA PHE A 106 7.74 26.07 -7.31
C PHE A 106 8.65 25.07 -8.01
N LYS A 107 9.39 24.30 -7.25
CA LYS A 107 10.12 23.15 -7.77
C LYS A 107 9.24 21.91 -7.82
N TRP A 108 9.31 21.15 -8.91
CA TRP A 108 8.51 19.94 -9.11
C TRP A 108 9.39 18.75 -9.48
N SER A 109 9.29 17.66 -8.72
CA SER A 109 9.85 16.35 -9.05
C SER A 109 8.73 15.40 -9.50
N GLY A 110 8.79 14.93 -10.74
CA GLY A 110 7.75 14.08 -11.33
C GLY A 110 8.06 13.68 -12.76
N ILE A 111 7.03 13.31 -13.52
CA ILE A 111 7.16 12.88 -14.92
C ILE A 111 6.78 13.95 -15.95
N ALA A 112 6.37 15.13 -15.52
CA ALA A 112 6.13 16.26 -16.43
C ALA A 112 7.47 16.69 -17.04
N ARG A 113 7.57 16.70 -18.37
CA ARG A 113 8.85 16.92 -19.08
C ARG A 113 9.46 18.29 -18.83
N THR A 114 8.62 19.30 -18.62
CA THR A 114 9.02 20.71 -18.43
C THR A 114 9.16 21.09 -16.96
N CYS A 115 9.00 20.16 -16.03
CA CYS A 115 9.19 20.46 -14.63
C CYS A 115 10.68 20.60 -14.26
N SER A 116 10.97 21.21 -13.11
CA SER A 116 12.34 21.50 -12.69
C SER A 116 13.21 20.24 -12.45
N HIS A 117 12.60 19.12 -12.07
CA HIS A 117 13.28 17.84 -11.81
C HIS A 117 12.52 16.68 -12.49
N PRO A 118 12.63 16.58 -13.83
CA PRO A 118 11.88 15.57 -14.58
C PRO A 118 12.51 14.19 -14.46
N HIS A 119 11.71 13.21 -14.06
CA HIS A 119 12.13 11.82 -14.02
C HIS A 119 11.96 11.16 -15.39
N VAL A 120 12.96 11.28 -16.23
CA VAL A 120 12.95 10.86 -17.65
C VAL A 120 13.65 9.52 -17.91
N ASN A 121 13.99 8.76 -16.88
CA ASN A 121 14.67 7.47 -17.01
C ASN A 121 13.88 6.52 -17.95
N PRO A 122 14.48 6.05 -19.07
CA PRO A 122 13.81 5.18 -20.04
C PRO A 122 13.42 3.82 -19.46
N LEU A 123 14.13 3.35 -18.43
CA LEU A 123 13.83 2.08 -17.75
C LEU A 123 12.75 2.21 -16.69
N ARG A 124 12.26 3.43 -16.41
CA ARG A 124 11.30 3.72 -15.34
C ARG A 124 10.10 2.76 -15.27
N LYS A 125 9.53 2.41 -16.43
CA LYS A 125 8.37 1.51 -16.52
C LYS A 125 8.71 0.03 -16.17
N LYS A 126 9.99 -0.34 -16.20
CA LYS A 126 10.49 -1.69 -15.86
C LYS A 126 11.01 -1.77 -14.42
N MET A 127 11.20 -0.64 -13.75
CA MET A 127 11.71 -0.57 -12.39
C MET A 127 10.63 -0.94 -11.38
N HIS A 128 11.05 -1.57 -10.29
CA HIS A 128 10.21 -1.74 -9.11
C HIS A 128 9.82 -0.36 -8.53
N THR A 129 8.62 -0.24 -7.96
CA THR A 129 8.11 1.05 -7.43
C THR A 129 9.07 1.73 -6.46
N LEU A 130 9.73 0.99 -5.57
CA LEU A 130 10.73 1.55 -4.64
C LEU A 130 11.96 2.12 -5.37
N GLU A 131 12.49 1.38 -6.34
CA GLU A 131 13.65 1.80 -7.13
C GLU A 131 13.32 3.01 -8.00
N ARG A 132 12.15 2.99 -8.62
CA ARG A 132 11.65 4.08 -9.44
C ARG A 132 11.49 5.38 -8.65
N GLN A 133 10.98 5.30 -7.42
CA GLN A 133 10.85 6.47 -6.55
C GLN A 133 12.19 6.94 -6.00
N LYS A 134 13.10 6.01 -5.70
CA LYS A 134 14.47 6.33 -5.32
C LYS A 134 15.16 7.11 -6.44
N ASP A 135 15.13 6.60 -7.65
CA ASP A 135 15.69 7.23 -8.86
C ASP A 135 15.07 8.63 -9.10
N GLN A 136 13.76 8.78 -8.93
CA GLN A 136 13.09 10.08 -9.00
C GLN A 136 13.59 11.08 -7.94
N LEU A 137 13.80 10.64 -6.71
CA LEU A 137 14.30 11.49 -5.63
C LEU A 137 15.77 11.87 -5.85
N GLU A 138 16.59 10.98 -6.39
CA GLU A 138 17.99 11.25 -6.73
C GLU A 138 18.12 12.35 -7.79
N VAL A 139 17.21 12.41 -8.78
CA VAL A 139 17.12 13.54 -9.74
C VAL A 139 16.86 14.86 -9.02
N ALA A 140 16.17 14.85 -7.89
CA ALA A 140 15.92 16.03 -7.07
C ALA A 140 17.00 16.26 -5.98
N GLY A 141 18.14 15.56 -6.05
CA GLY A 141 19.25 15.69 -5.09
C GLY A 141 18.98 15.04 -3.72
N ILE A 142 17.98 14.18 -3.61
CA ILE A 142 17.60 13.56 -2.33
C ILE A 142 18.08 12.13 -2.25
N THR A 143 18.95 11.82 -1.30
CA THR A 143 19.34 10.44 -1.00
C THR A 143 18.21 9.69 -0.31
N SER A 144 17.75 8.62 -0.94
CA SER A 144 16.66 7.80 -0.41
C SER A 144 17.12 6.94 0.77
N LYS A 145 16.32 6.92 1.84
CA LYS A 145 16.50 6.00 2.99
C LYS A 145 15.67 4.75 2.79
N ALA A 146 16.23 3.60 3.11
CA ALA A 146 15.61 2.31 2.83
C ALA A 146 14.46 1.93 3.79
N ASN A 147 14.45 2.45 5.01
CA ASN A 147 13.55 2.00 6.07
C ASN A 147 12.64 3.12 6.56
N PHE A 148 11.38 2.77 6.77
CA PHE A 148 10.37 3.60 7.42
C PHE A 148 9.86 2.88 8.66
N ASP A 149 9.77 3.60 9.79
CA ASP A 149 9.25 3.03 11.04
C ASP A 149 7.72 3.04 11.04
N TRP A 150 7.14 1.86 11.22
CA TRP A 150 5.70 1.63 11.27
C TRP A 150 5.16 1.53 12.70
N SER A 151 5.96 1.83 13.72
CA SER A 151 5.59 1.70 15.14
C SER A 151 4.44 2.62 15.57
N PHE A 152 4.22 3.71 14.82
CA PHE A 152 3.10 4.64 15.07
C PHE A 152 1.71 4.03 14.81
N LEU A 153 1.62 2.98 14.00
CA LEU A 153 0.36 2.26 13.77
C LEU A 153 0.07 1.34 14.96
N LYS A 154 -0.63 1.87 15.97
CA LYS A 154 -1.04 1.15 17.17
C LYS A 154 -2.54 1.11 17.29
N SER A 155 -3.09 -0.01 17.78
CA SER A 155 -4.50 -0.20 18.07
C SER A 155 -4.68 -1.20 19.20
N ASP A 156 -5.73 -1.04 20.00
CA ASP A 156 -6.16 -2.09 20.91
C ASP A 156 -6.94 -3.16 20.13
N ILE A 157 -6.36 -4.33 20.03
CA ILE A 157 -6.96 -5.51 19.39
C ILE A 157 -7.47 -6.55 20.38
N SER A 158 -7.56 -6.22 21.69
CA SER A 158 -8.12 -7.09 22.73
C SER A 158 -9.55 -7.53 22.43
N LYS A 159 -10.34 -6.63 21.81
CA LYS A 159 -11.69 -6.89 21.30
C LYS A 159 -11.78 -8.12 20.39
N PHE A 160 -10.69 -8.47 19.72
CA PHE A 160 -10.67 -9.64 18.85
C PHE A 160 -10.27 -10.93 19.58
N LYS A 161 -9.86 -10.86 20.83
CA LYS A 161 -9.44 -12.04 21.65
C LYS A 161 -8.50 -12.97 20.88
N LEU A 162 -7.37 -12.40 20.39
CA LEU A 162 -6.38 -13.10 19.57
C LEU A 162 -5.20 -13.58 20.41
N ASN A 163 -4.79 -14.82 20.16
CA ASN A 163 -3.55 -15.37 20.71
C ASN A 163 -2.33 -14.83 19.95
N ASN A 164 -1.13 -15.10 20.47
CA ASN A 164 0.13 -14.88 19.74
C ASN A 164 0.36 -16.02 18.72
N ASN A 165 1.33 -15.82 17.82
CA ASN A 165 1.71 -16.80 16.79
C ASN A 165 0.59 -17.11 15.77
N LEU A 166 -0.15 -16.09 15.37
CA LEU A 166 -1.25 -16.22 14.43
C LEU A 166 -0.80 -16.77 13.06
N PHE A 167 -1.68 -17.58 12.46
CA PHE A 167 -1.62 -17.92 11.05
C PHE A 167 -2.66 -17.07 10.32
N LEU A 168 -2.20 -16.06 9.56
CA LEU A 168 -3.03 -15.04 8.94
C LEU A 168 -3.25 -15.34 7.46
N LEU A 169 -4.51 -15.34 7.01
CA LEU A 169 -4.92 -15.51 5.62
C LEU A 169 -5.54 -14.23 5.10
N VAL A 170 -4.96 -13.66 4.04
CA VAL A 170 -5.40 -12.41 3.40
C VAL A 170 -6.11 -12.73 2.09
N ILE A 171 -7.43 -12.85 2.14
CA ILE A 171 -8.22 -13.27 0.98
C ILE A 171 -8.58 -12.13 0.03
N GLY A 172 -8.36 -10.88 0.44
CA GLY A 172 -8.70 -9.68 -0.31
C GLY A 172 -8.03 -9.59 -1.68
N GLY A 173 -8.56 -8.70 -2.52
CA GLY A 173 -8.02 -8.41 -3.84
C GLY A 173 -8.81 -7.34 -4.57
N SER A 174 -8.20 -6.71 -5.59
CA SER A 174 -8.88 -5.71 -6.41
C SER A 174 -10.15 -6.29 -7.04
N VAL A 175 -11.28 -5.59 -6.87
CA VAL A 175 -12.56 -5.97 -7.49
C VAL A 175 -12.44 -5.97 -9.03
N HIS A 176 -11.69 -5.00 -9.58
CA HIS A 176 -11.49 -4.85 -11.03
C HIS A 176 -10.46 -5.81 -11.63
N ARG A 177 -9.77 -6.61 -10.81
CA ARG A 177 -8.73 -7.55 -11.26
C ARG A 177 -8.90 -8.90 -10.57
N PRO A 178 -9.95 -9.66 -10.87
CA PRO A 178 -10.26 -10.93 -10.19
C PRO A 178 -9.15 -11.99 -10.34
N GLN A 179 -8.43 -11.97 -11.45
CA GLN A 179 -7.32 -12.91 -11.72
C GLN A 179 -6.07 -12.63 -10.86
N LYS A 180 -6.03 -11.53 -10.10
CA LYS A 180 -5.03 -11.32 -9.06
C LYS A 180 -5.24 -12.20 -7.83
N ARG A 181 -6.45 -12.77 -7.66
CA ARG A 181 -6.83 -13.48 -6.45
C ARG A 181 -6.52 -14.97 -6.59
N TRP A 182 -6.05 -15.55 -5.52
CA TRP A 182 -6.09 -16.98 -5.31
C TRP A 182 -7.54 -17.39 -5.06
N SER A 183 -7.98 -18.52 -5.61
CA SER A 183 -9.39 -18.88 -5.51
C SER A 183 -9.79 -19.17 -4.06
N ILE A 184 -11.02 -18.84 -3.71
CA ILE A 184 -11.51 -19.07 -2.35
C ILE A 184 -11.51 -20.57 -2.00
N LYS A 185 -11.74 -21.46 -2.99
CA LYS A 185 -11.63 -22.92 -2.82
C LYS A 185 -10.25 -23.35 -2.34
N ASN A 186 -9.20 -22.70 -2.85
CA ASN A 186 -7.83 -23.00 -2.42
C ASN A 186 -7.57 -22.53 -0.97
N TYR A 187 -8.13 -21.37 -0.55
CA TYR A 187 -8.09 -20.97 0.86
C TYR A 187 -8.80 -21.95 1.76
N VAL A 188 -9.97 -22.46 1.33
CA VAL A 188 -10.71 -23.52 2.04
C VAL A 188 -9.86 -24.79 2.19
N SER A 189 -9.20 -25.25 1.13
CA SER A 189 -8.28 -26.40 1.19
C SER A 189 -7.11 -26.16 2.15
N LEU A 190 -6.54 -24.94 2.13
CA LEU A 190 -5.48 -24.58 3.06
C LEU A 190 -5.98 -24.58 4.52
N ILE A 191 -7.17 -24.04 4.79
CA ILE A 191 -7.76 -24.04 6.14
C ILE A 191 -8.00 -25.48 6.61
N LYS A 192 -8.52 -26.36 5.75
CA LYS A 192 -8.69 -27.79 6.06
C LYS A 192 -7.35 -28.40 6.49
N HIS A 193 -6.32 -28.25 5.70
CA HIS A 193 -4.97 -28.75 6.00
C HIS A 193 -4.42 -28.18 7.32
N LEU A 194 -4.62 -26.87 7.61
CA LEU A 194 -4.23 -26.25 8.88
C LEU A 194 -5.01 -26.84 10.05
N ASN A 195 -6.31 -27.12 9.88
CA ASN A 195 -7.15 -27.72 10.92
C ASN A 195 -6.71 -29.16 11.25
N GLU A 196 -6.27 -29.95 10.27
CA GLU A 196 -5.68 -31.28 10.48
C GLU A 196 -4.43 -31.19 11.39
N LYS A 197 -3.67 -30.07 11.28
CA LYS A 197 -2.52 -29.76 12.15
C LYS A 197 -2.90 -29.02 13.44
N LYS A 198 -4.19 -28.96 13.79
CA LYS A 198 -4.74 -28.26 14.96
C LYS A 198 -4.47 -26.75 14.97
N ILE A 199 -4.26 -26.14 13.80
CA ILE A 199 -4.08 -24.71 13.63
C ILE A 199 -5.41 -24.09 13.22
N CYS A 200 -5.88 -23.08 13.98
CA CYS A 200 -7.04 -22.27 13.66
C CYS A 200 -6.57 -20.96 13.01
N PRO A 201 -6.67 -20.79 11.68
CA PRO A 201 -6.22 -19.58 11.03
C PRO A 201 -7.16 -18.40 11.26
N LEU A 202 -6.61 -17.18 11.13
CA LEU A 202 -7.34 -15.93 11.13
C LEU A 202 -7.52 -15.46 9.69
N ILE A 203 -8.75 -15.19 9.25
CA ILE A 203 -9.03 -14.67 7.91
C ILE A 203 -9.31 -13.17 8.00
N ILE A 204 -8.64 -12.40 7.14
CA ILE A 204 -8.88 -10.97 6.94
C ILE A 204 -9.17 -10.65 5.47
N GLY A 205 -9.88 -9.55 5.28
CA GLY A 205 -10.23 -8.96 3.99
C GLY A 205 -10.99 -7.66 4.22
N GLY A 206 -11.25 -6.89 3.19
CA GLY A 206 -12.13 -5.74 3.26
C GLY A 206 -13.61 -6.14 3.30
N GLU A 207 -14.49 -5.16 3.42
CA GLU A 207 -15.93 -5.38 3.47
C GLU A 207 -16.46 -6.07 2.19
N SER A 208 -15.89 -5.72 1.03
CA SER A 208 -16.25 -6.33 -0.26
C SER A 208 -15.97 -7.84 -0.33
N GLU A 209 -15.14 -8.37 0.55
CA GLU A 209 -14.79 -9.78 0.61
C GLU A 209 -15.71 -10.61 1.52
N THR A 210 -16.62 -10.00 2.29
CA THR A 210 -17.57 -10.71 3.15
C THR A 210 -18.40 -11.74 2.39
N LYS A 211 -18.77 -11.41 1.15
CA LYS A 211 -19.50 -12.31 0.23
C LYS A 211 -18.77 -13.60 -0.13
N TYR A 212 -17.45 -13.68 0.07
CA TYR A 212 -16.67 -14.89 -0.21
C TYR A 212 -16.61 -15.85 0.97
N ILE A 213 -17.07 -15.42 2.16
CA ILE A 213 -17.18 -16.29 3.35
C ILE A 213 -18.56 -16.96 3.34
N ASP A 214 -18.75 -17.89 2.41
CA ASP A 214 -19.96 -18.66 2.27
C ASP A 214 -20.05 -19.76 3.34
N LYS A 215 -21.18 -19.83 4.07
CA LYS A 215 -21.41 -20.79 5.15
C LYS A 215 -21.29 -22.26 4.67
N LYS A 216 -21.76 -22.55 3.46
CA LYS A 216 -21.71 -23.89 2.85
C LYS A 216 -20.27 -24.30 2.58
N LEU A 217 -19.50 -23.39 1.93
CA LEU A 217 -18.13 -23.64 1.52
C LEU A 217 -17.18 -23.82 2.70
N PHE A 218 -17.45 -23.13 3.82
CA PHE A 218 -16.63 -23.16 5.04
C PHE A 218 -17.20 -24.08 6.13
N SER A 219 -18.20 -24.88 5.81
CA SER A 219 -18.84 -25.82 6.76
C SER A 219 -17.81 -26.78 7.35
N GLY A 220 -17.87 -26.99 8.65
CA GLY A 220 -16.98 -27.90 9.39
C GLY A 220 -15.54 -27.39 9.61
N LEU A 221 -15.19 -26.21 9.07
CA LEU A 221 -13.84 -25.64 9.25
C LEU A 221 -13.74 -24.76 10.48
N LYS A 222 -12.62 -24.87 11.18
CA LYS A 222 -12.27 -24.02 12.32
C LYS A 222 -11.39 -22.85 11.85
N PHE A 223 -11.90 -21.62 11.94
CA PHE A 223 -11.15 -20.39 11.64
C PHE A 223 -11.77 -19.20 12.36
N LYS A 224 -11.02 -18.13 12.51
CA LYS A 224 -11.53 -16.86 13.02
C LYS A 224 -11.75 -15.89 11.87
N ASN A 225 -12.95 -15.34 11.76
CA ASN A 225 -13.33 -14.44 10.66
C ASN A 225 -13.32 -12.97 11.12
N LEU A 226 -12.36 -12.17 10.60
CA LEU A 226 -12.29 -10.72 10.75
C LEU A 226 -12.43 -9.97 9.42
N VAL A 227 -12.99 -10.59 8.38
CA VAL A 227 -13.27 -9.93 7.10
C VAL A 227 -14.24 -8.76 7.32
N GLY A 228 -13.88 -7.57 6.85
CA GLY A 228 -14.64 -6.33 7.01
C GLY A 228 -14.58 -5.72 8.43
N LYS A 229 -13.78 -6.26 9.36
CA LYS A 229 -13.81 -5.87 10.78
C LYS A 229 -12.53 -5.18 11.28
N THR A 230 -11.56 -4.96 10.41
CA THR A 230 -10.23 -4.45 10.80
C THR A 230 -9.92 -3.12 10.12
N SER A 231 -9.38 -2.19 10.90
CA SER A 231 -8.74 -0.98 10.41
C SER A 231 -7.27 -1.24 10.01
N TYR A 232 -6.60 -0.26 9.39
CA TYR A 232 -5.16 -0.33 9.11
C TYR A 232 -4.33 -0.48 10.39
N PHE A 233 -4.74 0.15 11.48
CA PHE A 233 -4.10 0.07 12.79
C PHE A 233 -4.25 -1.33 13.40
N ASP A 234 -5.46 -1.91 13.32
CA ASP A 234 -5.70 -3.30 13.76
C ASP A 234 -4.83 -4.28 12.96
N LEU A 235 -4.73 -4.09 11.62
CA LEU A 235 -3.90 -4.93 10.75
C LEU A 235 -2.43 -4.88 11.14
N ALA A 236 -1.90 -3.70 11.50
CA ALA A 236 -0.52 -3.55 11.95
C ALA A 236 -0.25 -4.35 13.24
N GLU A 237 -1.15 -4.28 14.22
CA GLU A 237 -1.02 -5.04 15.47
C GLU A 237 -1.18 -6.55 15.26
N ILE A 238 -2.12 -6.97 14.41
CA ILE A 238 -2.30 -8.37 14.03
C ILE A 238 -1.03 -8.90 13.35
N ALA A 239 -0.40 -8.11 12.47
CA ALA A 239 0.85 -8.47 11.82
C ALA A 239 1.98 -8.73 12.83
N ARG A 240 2.11 -7.89 13.86
CA ARG A 240 3.12 -8.05 14.95
C ARG A 240 2.93 -9.32 15.75
N LYS A 241 1.70 -9.84 15.85
CA LYS A 241 1.36 -11.11 16.51
C LYS A 241 1.42 -12.33 15.60
N SER A 242 1.64 -12.13 14.29
CA SER A 242 1.59 -13.22 13.31
C SER A 242 2.92 -13.96 13.20
N LYS A 243 2.86 -15.30 13.13
CA LYS A 243 3.97 -16.21 12.79
C LYS A 243 4.00 -16.49 11.29
N TRP A 244 2.81 -16.56 10.68
CA TRP A 244 2.62 -16.77 9.25
C TRP A 244 1.63 -15.76 8.68
N ILE A 245 1.91 -15.25 7.50
CA ILE A 245 1.01 -14.39 6.73
C ILE A 245 0.99 -14.91 5.29
N VAL A 246 -0.17 -15.31 4.82
CA VAL A 246 -0.36 -15.82 3.47
C VAL A 246 -1.48 -15.05 2.80
N GLY A 247 -1.25 -14.52 1.62
CA GLY A 247 -2.32 -13.78 0.95
C GLY A 247 -1.99 -13.23 -0.42
N ASN A 248 -3.00 -12.71 -1.07
CA ASN A 248 -2.90 -12.13 -2.40
C ASN A 248 -2.10 -10.83 -2.42
N ASP A 249 -1.53 -10.47 -3.58
CA ASP A 249 -0.96 -9.14 -3.85
C ASP A 249 -2.00 -8.03 -3.69
N THR A 250 -2.07 -7.45 -2.49
CA THR A 250 -3.05 -6.43 -2.09
C THR A 250 -2.44 -5.37 -1.19
N GLY A 251 -3.11 -4.21 -1.10
CA GLY A 251 -2.69 -3.14 -0.19
C GLY A 251 -2.52 -3.61 1.27
N PRO A 252 -3.51 -4.30 1.87
CA PRO A 252 -3.35 -4.88 3.20
C PRO A 252 -2.13 -5.80 3.33
N MET A 253 -1.83 -6.63 2.34
CA MET A 253 -0.66 -7.50 2.37
C MET A 253 0.65 -6.71 2.44
N HIS A 254 0.76 -5.59 1.72
CA HIS A 254 1.91 -4.70 1.81
C HIS A 254 2.09 -4.16 3.24
N LEU A 255 1.00 -3.71 3.88
CA LEU A 255 1.04 -3.21 5.24
C LEU A 255 1.46 -4.30 6.24
N LEU A 256 0.88 -5.49 6.12
CA LEU A 256 1.19 -6.64 6.97
C LEU A 256 2.67 -7.05 6.87
N VAL A 257 3.22 -7.05 5.65
CA VAL A 257 4.66 -7.35 5.44
C VAL A 257 5.53 -6.33 6.17
N GLN A 258 5.19 -5.05 6.10
CA GLN A 258 5.98 -3.98 6.71
C GLN A 258 5.86 -3.95 8.24
N CYS A 259 4.69 -4.26 8.80
CA CYS A 259 4.44 -4.21 10.24
C CYS A 259 4.79 -5.51 10.97
N SER A 260 4.99 -6.62 10.27
CA SER A 260 5.28 -7.91 10.89
C SER A 260 6.74 -8.02 11.36
N LYS A 261 6.97 -8.90 12.32
CA LYS A 261 8.33 -9.20 12.84
C LYS A 261 9.22 -9.79 11.74
N SER A 262 10.53 -9.61 11.87
CA SER A 262 11.50 -10.12 10.89
C SER A 262 11.45 -11.65 10.74
N ASN A 263 11.12 -12.39 11.79
CA ASN A 263 10.99 -13.85 11.79
C ASN A 263 9.62 -14.37 11.32
N THR A 264 8.63 -13.48 11.09
CA THR A 264 7.35 -13.87 10.50
C THR A 264 7.57 -14.36 9.07
N ARG A 265 7.02 -15.49 8.68
CA ARG A 265 7.02 -15.99 7.30
C ARG A 265 5.86 -15.36 6.52
N LYS A 266 6.17 -14.74 5.38
CA LYS A 266 5.20 -14.01 4.55
C LYS A 266 5.19 -14.60 3.15
N ILE A 267 4.05 -15.15 2.73
CA ILE A 267 3.86 -15.72 1.40
C ILE A 267 2.89 -14.84 0.63
N VAL A 268 3.38 -14.19 -0.42
CA VAL A 268 2.58 -13.29 -1.25
C VAL A 268 2.25 -13.98 -2.57
N LEU A 269 0.95 -14.14 -2.82
CA LEU A 269 0.42 -14.84 -3.97
C LEU A 269 0.13 -13.85 -5.10
N PHE A 270 0.82 -14.00 -6.21
CA PHE A 270 0.64 -13.18 -7.41
C PHE A 270 -0.14 -13.94 -8.47
N GLY A 271 -1.27 -13.37 -8.89
CA GLY A 271 -2.03 -13.84 -10.05
C GLY A 271 -1.44 -13.34 -11.37
N SER A 272 -2.04 -13.76 -12.49
CA SER A 272 -1.57 -13.43 -13.85
C SER A 272 -1.60 -11.92 -14.18
N GLN A 273 -2.48 -11.15 -13.54
CA GLN A 273 -2.64 -9.71 -13.79
C GLN A 273 -1.70 -8.81 -12.96
N SER A 274 -0.71 -9.38 -12.29
CA SER A 274 0.22 -8.63 -11.45
C SER A 274 1.65 -9.10 -11.68
N ASN A 275 2.57 -8.15 -11.80
CA ASN A 275 3.99 -8.44 -11.98
C ASN A 275 4.76 -8.17 -10.68
N PRO A 276 5.23 -9.20 -9.97
CA PRO A 276 5.94 -9.02 -8.71
C PRO A 276 7.24 -8.22 -8.86
N LYS A 277 7.89 -8.26 -10.01
CA LYS A 277 9.11 -7.46 -10.26
C LYS A 277 8.87 -5.96 -10.13
N LEU A 278 7.63 -5.49 -10.35
CA LEU A 278 7.27 -4.07 -10.34
C LEU A 278 6.76 -3.57 -8.99
N CYS A 279 6.12 -4.44 -8.20
CA CYS A 279 5.37 -3.98 -7.04
C CYS A 279 5.33 -4.94 -5.84
N ALA A 280 6.07 -6.06 -5.83
CA ALA A 280 6.00 -6.96 -4.69
C ALA A 280 6.45 -6.28 -3.38
N PRO A 281 5.78 -6.55 -2.25
CA PRO A 281 6.28 -6.07 -0.98
C PRO A 281 7.66 -6.65 -0.69
N ARG A 282 8.57 -5.82 -0.16
CA ARG A 282 9.93 -6.23 0.19
C ARG A 282 10.10 -6.27 1.72
N GLY A 283 10.89 -7.22 2.20
CA GLY A 283 11.19 -7.39 3.62
C GLY A 283 11.89 -8.71 3.88
N LYS A 284 12.27 -8.96 5.15
CA LYS A 284 12.84 -10.26 5.56
C LYS A 284 11.78 -11.35 5.51
N ASN A 285 12.15 -12.57 5.11
CA ASN A 285 11.27 -13.74 5.04
C ASN A 285 9.98 -13.53 4.21
N VAL A 286 10.10 -12.80 3.09
CA VAL A 286 9.03 -12.62 2.11
C VAL A 286 9.27 -13.57 0.94
N PHE A 287 8.32 -14.45 0.70
CA PHE A 287 8.33 -15.43 -0.39
C PHE A 287 7.25 -15.05 -1.39
N ILE A 288 7.62 -14.95 -2.66
CA ILE A 288 6.70 -14.61 -3.75
C ILE A 288 6.36 -15.89 -4.52
N ILE A 289 5.08 -16.20 -4.62
CA ILE A 289 4.57 -17.26 -5.46
C ILE A 289 3.77 -16.63 -6.59
N GLN A 290 4.22 -16.81 -7.82
CA GLN A 290 3.51 -16.34 -9.00
C GLN A 290 2.88 -17.50 -9.75
N LYS A 291 1.57 -17.42 -9.99
CA LYS A 291 0.83 -18.40 -10.77
C LYS A 291 1.20 -18.28 -12.25
N LYS A 292 1.88 -19.27 -12.82
CA LYS A 292 1.97 -19.46 -14.27
C LYS A 292 0.85 -20.37 -14.77
N GLN A 293 0.38 -21.31 -13.96
CA GLN A 293 -0.76 -22.22 -14.16
C GLN A 293 -1.26 -22.67 -12.79
N GLU A 294 -2.37 -23.40 -12.68
CA GLU A 294 -3.04 -23.76 -11.43
C GLU A 294 -2.09 -24.16 -10.30
N LEU A 295 -2.25 -23.50 -9.15
CA LEU A 295 -1.60 -23.91 -7.90
C LEU A 295 -2.20 -25.27 -7.51
N SER A 296 -1.62 -26.36 -8.04
CA SER A 296 -1.96 -27.71 -7.67
C SER A 296 -1.63 -27.96 -6.19
N GLN A 297 -2.17 -29.03 -5.62
CA GLN A 297 -1.89 -29.51 -4.25
C GLN A 297 -0.38 -29.61 -3.91
N LYS A 298 0.49 -29.65 -4.93
CA LYS A 298 1.96 -29.67 -4.83
C LYS A 298 2.55 -28.49 -4.02
N TYR A 299 1.82 -27.36 -3.89
CA TYR A 299 2.29 -26.18 -3.10
C TYR A 299 1.89 -26.23 -1.62
N LEU A 300 1.06 -27.18 -1.20
CA LEU A 300 0.82 -27.40 0.24
C LEU A 300 2.11 -27.86 0.97
N GLY A 301 3.06 -28.48 0.27
CA GLY A 301 4.38 -28.83 0.78
C GLY A 301 5.29 -27.63 1.15
N ILE A 302 5.02 -26.43 0.60
CA ILE A 302 5.74 -25.19 0.98
C ILE A 302 5.38 -24.77 2.41
N PHE A 303 4.21 -25.18 2.89
CA PHE A 303 3.81 -25.01 4.28
C PHE A 303 4.33 -26.17 5.15
N GLN A 304 5.63 -26.43 5.13
CA GLN A 304 6.25 -27.27 6.14
C GLN A 304 6.13 -26.55 7.49
N ILE A 305 4.97 -26.79 8.12
CA ILE A 305 4.57 -26.25 9.41
C ILE A 305 4.91 -27.28 10.49
#